data_c941c2ccd598a0728b8fbd2cbe7caea3
#
_entry.id   c941c2ccd598a0728b8fbd2cbe7caea3
#
_cell.length_a   1.000
_cell.length_b   1.000
_cell.length_c   1.000
_cell.angle_alpha   90.00
_cell.angle_beta   90.00
_cell.angle_gamma   90.00
#
_symmetry.space_group_name_H-M   'P 1'
#
loop_
_entity.id
_entity.type
_entity.pdbx_description
1 polymer ?
#
loop_
_entity_poly.entity_id
_entity_poly.type
_entity_poly.pdbx_seq_one_letter_code
_entity_poly.pdbx_strand_id
1 'polypeptide(L)'
;IEEYHVDGFRLDFTKGFTNGIGGGWDVGRQNLLKRIANTVWSYKPGAYMILEHWGDNAEEISLSNHGFMLWGNVCHEYQDAAMGFGSNSSFSQAFHGSRGWNNAGLVTYVESHDEERIAFKNKAYGNNSIGSHNVRNTAISMRRMELTTLFGHLIPGPKMMYQFQELGYDISIDDPCRVCEKPPKWNYYTNVPRRRLYEITGIINNFKASYPSFGPYTNFYADMQGHVKQMRFEHSTMDAVAVGNFDV
;
A
#
# COMPACT_ATOMS: atom_id res chain seq x y z
N ILE A 1 20.11 4.11 15.56
CA ILE A 1 20.48 4.43 14.16
C ILE A 1 21.95 4.09 13.97
N GLU A 2 22.87 4.67 14.74
CA GLU A 2 24.31 4.45 14.58
C GLU A 2 24.72 3.01 14.88
N GLU A 3 24.27 2.45 16.00
CA GLU A 3 24.64 1.11 16.45
C GLU A 3 24.09 -0.01 15.53
N TYR A 4 22.82 0.12 15.10
CA TYR A 4 22.13 -0.92 14.32
C TYR A 4 22.07 -0.60 12.82
N HIS A 5 22.63 0.52 12.37
CA HIS A 5 22.65 0.97 10.97
C HIS A 5 21.28 0.99 10.30
N VAL A 6 20.21 1.32 11.05
CA VAL A 6 18.86 1.45 10.49
C VAL A 6 18.67 2.79 9.81
N ASP A 7 17.83 2.84 8.75
CA ASP A 7 17.58 4.05 7.98
C ASP A 7 16.42 4.89 8.51
N GLY A 8 15.66 4.37 9.47
CA GLY A 8 14.54 5.07 10.06
C GLY A 8 13.73 4.20 11.00
N PHE A 9 12.57 4.70 11.39
CA PHE A 9 11.66 4.06 12.33
C PHE A 9 10.23 4.11 11.83
N ARG A 10 9.47 3.05 12.08
CA ARG A 10 8.01 3.05 12.03
C ARG A 10 7.51 3.03 13.47
N LEU A 11 6.73 4.04 13.84
CA LEU A 11 6.11 4.13 15.16
C LEU A 11 4.69 3.58 15.09
N ASP A 12 4.42 2.63 15.97
CA ASP A 12 3.16 1.91 16.07
C ASP A 12 2.08 2.75 16.75
N PHE A 13 0.86 2.71 16.23
CA PHE A 13 -0.36 3.27 16.83
C PHE A 13 -0.19 4.68 17.42
N THR A 14 0.43 5.60 16.68
CA THR A 14 0.83 6.92 17.19
C THR A 14 -0.32 7.83 17.57
N LYS A 15 -1.55 7.59 17.07
CA LYS A 15 -2.74 8.29 17.55
C LYS A 15 -3.04 8.03 19.03
N GLY A 16 -2.51 6.95 19.60
CA GLY A 16 -2.62 6.59 21.00
C GLY A 16 -1.51 7.14 21.92
N PHE A 17 -0.59 7.97 21.42
CA PHE A 17 0.55 8.48 22.22
C PHE A 17 0.18 9.54 23.26
N THR A 18 -1.06 9.96 23.33
CA THR A 18 -1.60 10.83 24.38
C THR A 18 -2.90 10.27 24.94
N ASN A 19 -3.33 10.79 26.08
CA ASN A 19 -4.59 10.38 26.72
C ASN A 19 -5.85 10.90 26.00
N GLY A 20 -5.69 11.66 24.91
CA GLY A 20 -6.79 12.07 24.04
C GLY A 20 -7.38 10.85 23.36
N ILE A 21 -8.58 10.42 23.75
CA ILE A 21 -9.26 9.28 23.18
C ILE A 21 -9.82 9.65 21.80
N GLY A 22 -9.38 8.93 20.79
CA GLY A 22 -9.87 9.09 19.42
C GLY A 22 -8.87 9.72 18.45
N GLY A 23 -9.24 9.70 17.17
CA GLY A 23 -8.37 10.17 16.07
C GLY A 23 -8.44 11.67 15.80
N GLY A 24 -9.10 12.48 16.67
CA GLY A 24 -9.24 13.91 16.47
C GLY A 24 -7.93 14.69 16.65
N TRP A 25 -7.95 15.97 16.28
CA TRP A 25 -6.79 16.87 16.40
C TRP A 25 -6.25 16.97 17.82
N ASP A 26 -4.95 16.67 18.01
CA ASP A 26 -4.27 16.72 19.30
C ASP A 26 -2.88 17.37 19.18
N VAL A 27 -2.77 18.59 19.70
CA VAL A 27 -1.52 19.37 19.67
C VAL A 27 -0.44 18.74 20.55
N GLY A 28 -0.81 18.13 21.67
CA GLY A 28 0.15 17.47 22.58
C GLY A 28 0.82 16.29 21.89
N ARG A 29 0.03 15.48 21.21
CA ARG A 29 0.50 14.32 20.42
C ARG A 29 1.42 14.77 19.29
N GLN A 30 1.01 15.76 18.51
CA GLN A 30 1.84 16.31 17.44
C GLN A 30 3.19 16.83 17.98
N ASN A 31 3.19 17.57 19.08
CA ASN A 31 4.42 18.11 19.68
C ASN A 31 5.34 16.98 20.17
N LEU A 32 4.78 15.93 20.76
CA LEU A 32 5.55 14.75 21.17
C LEU A 32 6.20 14.06 19.96
N LEU A 33 5.42 13.77 18.92
CA LEU A 33 5.91 13.11 17.72
C LEU A 33 6.99 13.97 17.02
N LYS A 34 6.74 15.26 16.83
CA LYS A 34 7.70 16.20 16.24
C LYS A 34 9.01 16.27 17.04
N ARG A 35 8.94 16.26 18.38
CA ARG A 35 10.13 16.21 19.23
C ARG A 35 10.92 14.92 19.02
N ILE A 36 10.25 13.75 18.96
CA ILE A 36 10.91 12.46 18.66
C ILE A 36 11.62 12.54 17.32
N ALA A 37 10.95 12.97 16.26
CA ALA A 37 11.53 13.06 14.93
C ALA A 37 12.71 14.04 14.87
N ASN A 38 12.57 15.22 15.45
CA ASN A 38 13.66 16.22 15.49
C ASN A 38 14.89 15.69 16.24
N THR A 39 14.69 14.91 17.30
CA THR A 39 15.80 14.25 18.01
C THR A 39 16.49 13.23 17.10
N VAL A 40 15.73 12.36 16.41
CA VAL A 40 16.29 11.40 15.46
C VAL A 40 17.06 12.13 14.34
N TRP A 41 16.48 13.16 13.75
CA TRP A 41 17.10 13.92 12.65
C TRP A 41 18.33 14.74 13.09
N SER A 42 18.47 15.07 14.39
CA SER A 42 19.70 15.69 14.88
C SER A 42 20.90 14.75 14.86
N TYR A 43 20.67 13.42 14.93
CA TYR A 43 21.72 12.40 14.82
C TYR A 43 21.88 11.89 13.39
N LYS A 44 20.78 11.69 12.66
CA LYS A 44 20.79 11.23 11.26
C LYS A 44 19.81 12.08 10.45
N PRO A 45 20.27 13.17 9.84
CA PRO A 45 19.46 13.96 8.92
C PRO A 45 18.95 13.07 7.78
N GLY A 46 17.65 13.17 7.47
CA GLY A 46 17.02 12.37 6.42
C GLY A 46 16.62 10.95 6.82
N ALA A 47 16.75 10.57 8.11
CA ALA A 47 16.18 9.31 8.59
C ALA A 47 14.67 9.25 8.35
N TYR A 48 14.17 8.11 7.89
CA TYR A 48 12.74 7.92 7.67
C TYR A 48 11.99 7.84 9.00
N MET A 49 10.95 8.66 9.14
CA MET A 49 10.05 8.62 10.28
C MET A 49 8.64 8.31 9.77
N ILE A 50 8.19 7.08 9.97
CA ILE A 50 6.92 6.56 9.49
C ILE A 50 5.96 6.40 10.68
N LEU A 51 4.75 6.94 10.56
CA LEU A 51 3.74 6.87 11.62
C LEU A 51 2.57 5.98 11.18
N GLU A 52 2.24 5.00 11.98
CA GLU A 52 0.92 4.41 11.95
C GLU A 52 -0.01 5.30 12.76
N HIS A 53 -0.65 6.25 12.08
CA HIS A 53 -1.38 7.31 12.77
C HIS A 53 -2.89 7.13 12.69
N TRP A 54 -3.45 7.08 11.48
CA TRP A 54 -4.89 6.93 11.21
C TRP A 54 -5.75 7.89 12.05
N GLY A 55 -5.29 9.12 12.18
CA GLY A 55 -5.95 10.19 12.88
C GLY A 55 -6.80 11.06 11.98
N ASP A 56 -7.16 12.22 12.50
CA ASP A 56 -7.80 13.27 11.71
C ASP A 56 -6.91 13.71 10.55
N ASN A 57 -7.48 13.88 9.36
CA ASN A 57 -6.70 14.21 8.16
C ASN A 57 -5.96 15.56 8.28
N ALA A 58 -6.52 16.55 9.00
CA ALA A 58 -5.82 17.80 9.22
C ALA A 58 -4.57 17.61 10.10
N GLU A 59 -4.61 16.69 11.07
CA GLU A 59 -3.44 16.32 11.85
C GLU A 59 -2.40 15.57 11.01
N GLU A 60 -2.84 14.63 10.17
CA GLU A 60 -1.97 13.92 9.22
C GLU A 60 -1.30 14.88 8.24
N ILE A 61 -2.00 15.89 7.73
CA ILE A 61 -1.43 16.97 6.92
C ILE A 61 -0.33 17.72 7.69
N SER A 62 -0.60 18.08 8.95
CA SER A 62 0.38 18.79 9.80
C SER A 62 1.64 17.94 10.04
N LEU A 63 1.48 16.64 10.27
CA LEU A 63 2.59 15.71 10.48
C LEU A 63 3.36 15.48 9.17
N SER A 64 2.65 15.29 8.05
CA SER A 64 3.26 15.17 6.73
C SER A 64 4.06 16.43 6.34
N ASN A 65 3.53 17.62 6.61
CA ASN A 65 4.23 18.88 6.35
C ASN A 65 5.46 19.06 7.26
N HIS A 66 5.52 18.40 8.40
CA HIS A 66 6.71 18.38 9.27
C HIS A 66 7.82 17.44 8.76
N GLY A 67 7.51 16.55 7.82
CA GLY A 67 8.47 15.61 7.22
C GLY A 67 8.21 14.14 7.56
N PHE A 68 7.12 13.82 8.25
CA PHE A 68 6.75 12.44 8.48
C PHE A 68 6.19 11.77 7.22
N MET A 69 6.44 10.49 7.11
CA MET A 69 5.65 9.58 6.29
C MET A 69 4.53 9.00 7.14
N LEU A 70 3.35 8.78 6.53
CA LEU A 70 2.22 8.18 7.23
C LEU A 70 1.78 6.89 6.54
N TRP A 71 1.44 5.92 7.35
CA TRP A 71 1.00 4.61 6.87
C TRP A 71 -0.42 4.70 6.31
N GLY A 72 -0.58 4.33 5.04
CA GLY A 72 -1.82 4.41 4.28
C GLY A 72 -2.41 3.04 4.05
N ASN A 73 -3.27 2.57 4.98
CA ASN A 73 -4.04 1.35 4.79
C ASN A 73 -5.08 1.55 3.69
N VAL A 74 -4.94 0.79 2.61
CA VAL A 74 -5.90 0.74 1.48
C VAL A 74 -6.28 -0.72 1.16
N CYS A 75 -6.11 -1.60 2.14
CA CYS A 75 -6.27 -3.04 1.94
C CYS A 75 -7.69 -3.42 1.52
N HIS A 76 -8.71 -2.82 2.15
CA HIS A 76 -10.11 -3.18 1.91
C HIS A 76 -10.51 -2.96 0.45
N GLU A 77 -10.24 -1.79 -0.09
CA GLU A 77 -10.63 -1.40 -1.45
C GLU A 77 -9.91 -2.25 -2.50
N TYR A 78 -8.63 -2.53 -2.28
CA TYR A 78 -7.84 -3.38 -3.17
C TYR A 78 -8.22 -4.85 -3.08
N GLN A 79 -8.56 -5.33 -1.89
CA GLN A 79 -9.06 -6.69 -1.69
C GLN A 79 -10.42 -6.88 -2.37
N ASP A 80 -11.37 -5.94 -2.22
CA ASP A 80 -12.67 -6.02 -2.88
C ASP A 80 -12.52 -6.00 -4.40
N ALA A 81 -11.70 -5.11 -4.94
CA ALA A 81 -11.39 -5.10 -6.37
C ALA A 81 -10.76 -6.41 -6.83
N ALA A 82 -9.80 -6.96 -6.08
CA ALA A 82 -9.15 -8.23 -6.40
C ALA A 82 -10.14 -9.39 -6.38
N MET A 83 -11.07 -9.40 -5.43
CA MET A 83 -12.12 -10.41 -5.35
C MET A 83 -13.18 -10.31 -6.47
N GLY A 84 -13.20 -9.23 -7.25
CA GLY A 84 -14.21 -9.01 -8.29
C GLY A 84 -15.45 -8.26 -7.81
N PHE A 85 -15.33 -7.47 -6.77
CA PHE A 85 -16.37 -6.59 -6.22
C PHE A 85 -16.01 -5.11 -6.40
N GLY A 86 -15.49 -4.79 -7.58
CA GLY A 86 -14.89 -3.49 -7.89
C GLY A 86 -15.85 -2.30 -7.90
N SER A 87 -17.17 -2.50 -7.93
CA SER A 87 -18.16 -1.41 -7.98
C SER A 87 -18.06 -0.45 -6.80
N ASN A 88 -17.73 -0.96 -5.61
CA ASN A 88 -17.63 -0.19 -4.37
C ASN A 88 -16.17 0.09 -3.96
N SER A 89 -15.19 -0.31 -4.78
CA SER A 89 -13.78 -0.08 -4.49
C SER A 89 -13.31 1.23 -5.12
N SER A 90 -12.77 2.13 -4.31
CA SER A 90 -12.10 3.34 -4.78
C SER A 90 -10.65 3.35 -4.31
N PHE A 91 -9.71 3.47 -5.24
CA PHE A 91 -8.30 3.59 -4.88
C PHE A 91 -7.85 5.03 -4.60
N SER A 92 -8.77 5.99 -4.58
CA SER A 92 -8.45 7.40 -4.42
C SER A 92 -7.63 7.69 -3.15
N GLN A 93 -7.91 6.98 -2.05
CA GLN A 93 -7.21 7.16 -0.78
C GLN A 93 -5.75 6.66 -0.80
N ALA A 94 -5.34 5.96 -1.85
CA ALA A 94 -3.95 5.56 -2.05
C ALA A 94 -3.05 6.70 -2.56
N PHE A 95 -3.64 7.82 -3.00
CA PHE A 95 -2.91 8.99 -3.49
C PHE A 95 -2.94 10.12 -2.46
N HIS A 96 -1.78 10.60 -2.06
CA HIS A 96 -1.63 11.67 -1.07
C HIS A 96 -2.37 12.96 -1.49
N GLY A 97 -2.37 13.29 -2.79
CA GLY A 97 -3.07 14.46 -3.31
C GLY A 97 -4.60 14.40 -3.13
N SER A 98 -5.20 13.20 -3.21
CA SER A 98 -6.64 13.02 -2.92
C SER A 98 -6.99 13.26 -1.46
N ARG A 99 -6.00 13.21 -0.56
CA ARG A 99 -6.13 13.55 0.86
C ARG A 99 -5.84 15.04 1.14
N GLY A 100 -5.47 15.82 0.11
CA GLY A 100 -5.06 17.21 0.24
C GLY A 100 -3.65 17.40 0.81
N TRP A 101 -2.78 16.38 0.73
CA TRP A 101 -1.40 16.49 1.23
C TRP A 101 -0.48 17.02 0.13
N ASN A 102 0.44 17.92 0.50
CA ASN A 102 1.45 18.48 -0.40
C ASN A 102 2.63 17.52 -0.61
N ASN A 103 2.95 16.69 0.38
CA ASN A 103 4.09 15.78 0.36
C ASN A 103 3.64 14.37 0.00
N ALA A 104 4.41 13.71 -0.87
CA ALA A 104 4.17 12.32 -1.27
C ALA A 104 4.64 11.31 -0.20
N GLY A 105 4.37 11.60 1.08
CA GLY A 105 4.78 10.81 2.24
C GLY A 105 3.80 9.71 2.66
N LEU A 106 2.78 9.43 1.84
CA LEU A 106 1.81 8.36 2.12
C LEU A 106 2.40 6.99 1.73
N VAL A 107 2.77 6.18 2.74
CA VAL A 107 3.26 4.81 2.55
C VAL A 107 2.05 3.89 2.44
N THR A 108 1.63 3.59 1.21
CA THR A 108 0.45 2.74 0.97
C THR A 108 0.80 1.27 0.89
N TYR A 109 -0.13 0.44 1.33
CA TYR A 109 -0.04 -1.01 1.27
C TYR A 109 -1.41 -1.64 1.09
N VAL A 110 -1.42 -2.83 0.50
CA VAL A 110 -2.63 -3.62 0.18
C VAL A 110 -2.74 -4.89 1.01
N GLU A 111 -1.68 -5.24 1.72
CA GLU A 111 -1.57 -6.32 2.72
C GLU A 111 -0.63 -5.87 3.83
N SER A 112 -0.84 -6.34 5.05
CA SER A 112 0.09 -6.11 6.16
C SER A 112 0.07 -7.28 7.16
N HIS A 113 0.73 -7.11 8.32
CA HIS A 113 0.66 -8.04 9.43
C HIS A 113 -0.69 -7.98 10.17
N ASP A 114 -1.49 -6.93 9.94
CA ASP A 114 -2.79 -6.71 10.56
C ASP A 114 -3.98 -6.99 9.63
N GLU A 115 -3.78 -6.92 8.31
CA GLU A 115 -4.83 -7.15 7.33
C GLU A 115 -4.65 -8.49 6.61
N GLU A 116 -5.80 -9.05 6.20
CA GLU A 116 -5.84 -10.33 5.52
C GLU A 116 -5.15 -10.27 4.13
N ARG A 117 -4.67 -11.41 3.67
CA ARG A 117 -4.00 -11.58 2.38
C ARG A 117 -4.98 -11.53 1.24
N ILE A 118 -4.64 -10.82 0.16
CA ILE A 118 -5.46 -10.76 -1.05
C ILE A 118 -5.67 -12.16 -1.64
N ALA A 119 -4.60 -12.96 -1.74
CA ALA A 119 -4.71 -14.30 -2.31
C ALA A 119 -5.61 -15.22 -1.47
N PHE A 120 -5.57 -15.10 -0.14
CA PHE A 120 -6.49 -15.82 0.74
C PHE A 120 -7.94 -15.39 0.50
N LYS A 121 -8.21 -14.08 0.49
CA LYS A 121 -9.55 -13.54 0.26
C LYS A 121 -10.09 -13.93 -1.12
N ASN A 122 -9.28 -13.84 -2.16
CA ASN A 122 -9.65 -14.28 -3.49
C ASN A 122 -10.08 -15.76 -3.51
N LYS A 123 -9.32 -16.63 -2.85
CA LYS A 123 -9.60 -18.06 -2.77
C LYS A 123 -10.85 -18.38 -1.96
N ALA A 124 -11.04 -17.72 -0.83
CA ALA A 124 -12.16 -17.99 0.09
C ALA A 124 -13.46 -17.32 -0.35
N TYR A 125 -13.40 -16.09 -0.81
CA TYR A 125 -14.56 -15.20 -1.01
C TYR A 125 -14.66 -14.63 -2.42
N GLY A 126 -13.69 -14.87 -3.31
CA GLY A 126 -13.65 -14.30 -4.64
C GLY A 126 -14.91 -14.61 -5.46
N ASN A 127 -15.26 -13.69 -6.34
CA ASN A 127 -16.42 -13.82 -7.23
C ASN A 127 -16.24 -15.03 -8.16
N ASN A 128 -17.23 -15.88 -8.21
CA ASN A 128 -17.27 -17.10 -9.03
C ASN A 128 -18.52 -17.19 -9.89
N SER A 129 -19.22 -16.09 -10.08
CA SER A 129 -20.48 -16.02 -10.86
C SER A 129 -20.24 -16.27 -12.34
N ILE A 130 -19.05 -15.96 -12.86
CA ILE A 130 -18.64 -16.20 -14.25
C ILE A 130 -17.64 -17.35 -14.28
N GLY A 131 -18.05 -18.51 -14.79
CA GLY A 131 -17.24 -19.73 -14.74
C GLY A 131 -15.88 -19.64 -15.43
N SER A 132 -15.78 -18.89 -16.54
CA SER A 132 -14.51 -18.62 -17.24
C SER A 132 -13.60 -17.65 -16.50
N HIS A 133 -14.11 -16.88 -15.54
CA HIS A 133 -13.38 -15.92 -14.72
C HIS A 133 -13.61 -16.15 -13.21
N ASN A 134 -13.54 -17.40 -12.78
CA ASN A 134 -13.67 -17.76 -11.37
C ASN A 134 -12.47 -17.27 -10.57
N VAL A 135 -12.65 -16.21 -9.78
CA VAL A 135 -11.58 -15.57 -8.99
C VAL A 135 -10.96 -16.50 -7.93
N ARG A 136 -11.70 -17.53 -7.51
CA ARG A 136 -11.19 -18.55 -6.57
C ARG A 136 -10.14 -19.48 -7.19
N ASN A 137 -10.06 -19.50 -8.52
CA ASN A 137 -9.02 -20.23 -9.24
C ASN A 137 -7.67 -19.52 -9.09
N THR A 138 -6.61 -20.25 -8.73
CA THR A 138 -5.28 -19.68 -8.48
C THR A 138 -4.76 -18.88 -9.68
N ALA A 139 -4.92 -19.36 -10.91
CA ALA A 139 -4.40 -18.63 -12.07
C ALA A 139 -5.14 -17.30 -12.28
N ILE A 140 -6.45 -17.26 -12.09
CA ILE A 140 -7.24 -16.01 -12.16
C ILE A 140 -6.90 -15.11 -11.00
N SER A 141 -6.83 -15.64 -9.77
CA SER A 141 -6.45 -14.88 -8.58
C SER A 141 -5.10 -14.16 -8.77
N MET A 142 -4.07 -14.87 -9.27
CA MET A 142 -2.76 -14.26 -9.52
C MET A 142 -2.81 -13.16 -10.58
N ARG A 143 -3.60 -13.34 -11.66
CA ARG A 143 -3.81 -12.29 -12.67
C ARG A 143 -4.46 -11.03 -12.07
N ARG A 144 -5.43 -11.21 -11.19
CA ARG A 144 -6.05 -10.08 -10.51
C ARG A 144 -5.08 -9.39 -9.55
N MET A 145 -4.19 -10.14 -8.91
CA MET A 145 -3.12 -9.57 -8.09
C MET A 145 -2.07 -8.83 -8.94
N GLU A 146 -1.74 -9.27 -10.16
CA GLU A 146 -0.92 -8.50 -11.10
C GLU A 146 -1.53 -7.10 -11.33
N LEU A 147 -2.84 -7.04 -11.54
CA LEU A 147 -3.56 -5.80 -11.75
C LEU A 147 -3.59 -4.91 -10.49
N THR A 148 -3.86 -5.48 -9.31
CA THR A 148 -3.79 -4.72 -8.05
C THR A 148 -2.38 -4.21 -7.75
N THR A 149 -1.35 -4.99 -8.07
CA THR A 149 0.05 -4.57 -7.93
C THR A 149 0.37 -3.38 -8.85
N LEU A 150 -0.07 -3.42 -10.11
CA LEU A 150 0.10 -2.30 -11.03
C LEU A 150 -0.48 -1.01 -10.45
N PHE A 151 -1.74 -1.04 -10.04
CA PHE A 151 -2.44 0.13 -9.50
C PHE A 151 -1.95 0.52 -8.11
N GLY A 152 -1.52 -0.42 -7.27
CA GLY A 152 -0.97 -0.13 -5.96
C GLY A 152 0.42 0.49 -6.01
N HIS A 153 1.31 -0.06 -6.85
CA HIS A 153 2.71 0.33 -6.85
C HIS A 153 3.00 1.58 -7.68
N LEU A 154 2.31 1.80 -8.81
CA LEU A 154 2.59 2.95 -9.67
C LEU A 154 2.07 4.27 -9.10
N ILE A 155 1.03 4.31 -8.28
CA ILE A 155 0.58 5.54 -7.61
C ILE A 155 1.79 6.26 -6.97
N PRO A 156 1.93 7.60 -7.12
CA PRO A 156 3.04 8.34 -6.53
C PRO A 156 3.16 8.15 -5.01
N GLY A 157 4.39 8.10 -4.51
CA GLY A 157 4.72 7.91 -3.11
C GLY A 157 5.31 6.54 -2.78
N PRO A 158 5.83 6.36 -1.55
CA PRO A 158 6.42 5.10 -1.09
C PRO A 158 5.38 4.00 -0.92
N LYS A 159 5.84 2.75 -0.99
CA LYS A 159 4.99 1.56 -0.87
C LYS A 159 5.59 0.58 0.13
N MET A 160 4.72 -0.09 0.88
CA MET A 160 5.11 -1.28 1.63
C MET A 160 4.51 -2.50 0.94
N MET A 161 5.34 -3.48 0.68
CA MET A 161 4.92 -4.81 0.21
C MET A 161 5.17 -5.81 1.34
N TYR A 162 4.12 -6.52 1.72
CA TYR A 162 4.23 -7.45 2.83
C TYR A 162 4.73 -8.82 2.37
N GLN A 163 5.26 -9.61 3.33
CA GLN A 163 5.92 -10.90 3.14
C GLN A 163 5.18 -11.82 2.16
N PHE A 164 5.86 -12.23 1.08
CA PHE A 164 5.36 -13.10 0.02
C PHE A 164 4.11 -12.62 -0.74
N GLN A 165 3.75 -11.34 -0.62
CA GLN A 165 2.66 -10.75 -1.42
C GLN A 165 2.92 -10.95 -2.92
N GLU A 166 4.18 -10.80 -3.35
CA GLU A 166 4.64 -10.97 -4.72
C GLU A 166 4.50 -12.42 -5.24
N LEU A 167 4.28 -13.37 -4.36
CA LEU A 167 4.02 -14.78 -4.68
C LEU A 167 2.57 -15.19 -4.38
N GLY A 168 1.71 -14.22 -4.02
CA GLY A 168 0.31 -14.49 -3.72
C GLY A 168 0.14 -15.38 -2.50
N TYR A 169 0.68 -14.96 -1.35
CA TYR A 169 0.58 -15.70 -0.09
C TYR A 169 -0.90 -15.88 0.31
N ASP A 170 -1.35 -17.12 0.45
CA ASP A 170 -2.76 -17.48 0.64
C ASP A 170 -3.05 -18.21 1.97
N ILE A 171 -2.17 -18.06 2.96
CA ILE A 171 -2.42 -18.48 4.34
C ILE A 171 -3.01 -17.28 5.08
N SER A 172 -4.15 -17.47 5.75
CA SER A 172 -4.79 -16.43 6.54
C SER A 172 -3.86 -15.87 7.62
N ILE A 173 -4.03 -14.57 7.92
CA ILE A 173 -3.35 -13.98 9.08
C ILE A 173 -3.79 -14.62 10.41
N ASP A 174 -4.96 -15.24 10.44
CA ASP A 174 -5.51 -15.91 11.62
C ASP A 174 -5.09 -17.39 11.73
N ASP A 175 -4.34 -17.95 10.76
CA ASP A 175 -3.86 -19.34 10.75
C ASP A 175 -2.35 -19.40 11.06
N PRO A 176 -1.92 -20.14 12.10
CA PRO A 176 -2.72 -20.83 13.14
C PRO A 176 -3.27 -19.85 14.20
N CYS A 177 -2.77 -18.65 14.28
CA CYS A 177 -3.29 -17.53 15.06
C CYS A 177 -2.74 -16.21 14.52
N ARG A 178 -3.39 -15.07 14.86
CA ARG A 178 -3.07 -13.75 14.33
C ARG A 178 -1.61 -13.32 14.60
N VAL A 179 -1.09 -13.61 15.77
CA VAL A 179 0.27 -13.24 16.21
C VAL A 179 1.28 -14.38 16.08
N CYS A 180 0.85 -15.52 15.52
CA CYS A 180 1.74 -16.65 15.33
C CYS A 180 2.68 -16.43 14.13
N GLU A 181 3.84 -17.07 14.19
CA GLU A 181 4.77 -17.13 13.08
C GLU A 181 4.11 -17.73 11.82
N LYS A 182 4.34 -17.09 10.69
CA LYS A 182 3.82 -17.55 9.40
C LYS A 182 4.90 -18.29 8.62
N PRO A 183 4.59 -19.49 8.09
CA PRO A 183 5.60 -20.29 7.41
C PRO A 183 6.09 -19.61 6.11
N PRO A 184 7.40 -19.60 5.86
CA PRO A 184 7.94 -19.13 4.59
C PRO A 184 7.49 -20.02 3.43
N LYS A 185 7.17 -19.42 2.28
CA LYS A 185 6.59 -20.11 1.12
C LYS A 185 7.42 -19.94 -0.16
N TRP A 186 8.73 -20.11 -0.07
CA TRP A 186 9.61 -20.07 -1.24
C TRP A 186 9.24 -21.09 -2.33
N ASN A 187 8.65 -22.21 -1.95
CA ASN A 187 8.15 -23.20 -2.88
C ASN A 187 7.01 -22.68 -3.78
N TYR A 188 6.36 -21.57 -3.44
CA TYR A 188 5.36 -20.93 -4.31
C TYR A 188 5.96 -20.48 -5.64
N TYR A 189 7.25 -20.18 -5.69
CA TYR A 189 7.95 -19.81 -6.91
C TYR A 189 7.93 -20.93 -7.99
N THR A 190 7.76 -22.19 -7.62
CA THR A 190 7.65 -23.31 -8.57
C THR A 190 6.29 -23.36 -9.27
N ASN A 191 5.26 -22.69 -8.73
CA ASN A 191 3.94 -22.61 -9.32
C ASN A 191 3.91 -21.51 -10.41
N VAL A 192 3.59 -21.87 -11.65
CA VAL A 192 3.69 -20.99 -12.81
C VAL A 192 2.89 -19.67 -12.65
N PRO A 193 1.60 -19.67 -12.26
CA PRO A 193 0.87 -18.42 -12.02
C PRO A 193 1.49 -17.52 -10.96
N ARG A 194 2.01 -18.08 -9.87
CA ARG A 194 2.63 -17.32 -8.76
C ARG A 194 3.98 -16.75 -9.17
N ARG A 195 4.81 -17.54 -9.86
CA ARG A 195 6.07 -17.05 -10.41
C ARG A 195 5.84 -15.90 -11.39
N ARG A 196 4.81 -15.98 -12.23
CA ARG A 196 4.45 -14.88 -13.11
C ARG A 196 4.09 -13.60 -12.34
N LEU A 197 3.32 -13.70 -11.24
CA LEU A 197 3.03 -12.56 -10.38
C LEU A 197 4.32 -11.93 -9.84
N TYR A 198 5.26 -12.76 -9.38
CA TYR A 198 6.59 -12.31 -8.92
C TYR A 198 7.35 -11.55 -10.01
N GLU A 199 7.41 -12.11 -11.23
CA GLU A 199 8.09 -11.49 -12.38
C GLU A 199 7.44 -10.16 -12.76
N ILE A 200 6.11 -10.09 -12.82
CA ILE A 200 5.35 -8.85 -13.11
C ILE A 200 5.55 -7.81 -12.02
N THR A 201 5.56 -8.21 -10.75
CA THR A 201 5.85 -7.31 -9.62
C THR A 201 7.24 -6.68 -9.78
N GLY A 202 8.24 -7.48 -10.15
CA GLY A 202 9.59 -7.00 -10.44
C GLY A 202 9.63 -6.01 -11.60
N ILE A 203 8.90 -6.27 -12.69
CA ILE A 203 8.79 -5.36 -13.84
C ILE A 203 8.16 -4.04 -13.41
N ILE A 204 7.03 -4.05 -12.68
CA ILE A 204 6.35 -2.84 -12.22
C ILE A 204 7.26 -2.00 -11.32
N ASN A 205 7.96 -2.63 -10.38
CA ASN A 205 8.89 -1.94 -9.49
C ASN A 205 10.07 -1.32 -10.26
N ASN A 206 10.60 -2.04 -11.26
CA ASN A 206 11.65 -1.51 -12.13
C ASN A 206 11.16 -0.32 -12.97
N PHE A 207 9.93 -0.34 -13.48
CA PHE A 207 9.34 0.83 -14.14
C PHE A 207 9.29 2.03 -13.20
N LYS A 208 8.77 1.83 -12.00
CA LYS A 208 8.70 2.91 -11.00
C LYS A 208 10.08 3.49 -10.66
N ALA A 209 11.09 2.64 -10.54
CA ALA A 209 12.45 3.05 -10.20
C ALA A 209 13.19 3.73 -11.37
N SER A 210 12.90 3.31 -12.61
CA SER A 210 13.67 3.72 -13.79
C SER A 210 13.13 4.96 -14.48
N TYR A 211 11.85 5.28 -14.32
CA TYR A 211 11.21 6.38 -15.05
C TYR A 211 10.72 7.48 -14.11
N PRO A 212 11.22 8.72 -14.25
CA PRO A 212 10.78 9.87 -13.44
C PRO A 212 9.27 10.13 -13.49
N SER A 213 8.61 9.71 -14.57
CA SER A 213 7.15 9.79 -14.75
C SER A 213 6.35 9.12 -13.64
N PHE A 214 6.91 8.13 -12.93
CA PHE A 214 6.27 7.47 -11.79
C PHE A 214 6.77 8.00 -10.43
N GLY A 215 7.53 9.08 -10.45
CA GLY A 215 8.07 9.73 -9.26
C GLY A 215 7.05 10.59 -8.52
N PRO A 216 7.43 11.13 -7.35
CA PRO A 216 6.52 11.91 -6.51
C PRO A 216 6.17 13.31 -7.08
N TYR A 217 6.93 13.79 -8.06
CA TYR A 217 6.78 15.13 -8.65
C TYR A 217 6.14 15.12 -10.04
N THR A 218 5.57 14.01 -10.45
CA THR A 218 4.80 13.93 -11.69
C THR A 218 3.42 14.59 -11.53
N ASN A 219 2.88 15.15 -12.61
CA ASN A 219 1.46 15.49 -12.65
C ASN A 219 0.67 14.18 -12.75
N PHE A 220 -0.06 13.88 -11.71
CA PHE A 220 -0.81 12.63 -11.60
C PHE A 220 -2.31 12.89 -11.60
N TYR A 221 -3.00 12.24 -12.51
CA TYR A 221 -4.45 12.26 -12.64
C TYR A 221 -4.96 10.83 -12.58
N ALA A 222 -6.09 10.62 -11.93
CA ALA A 222 -6.65 9.28 -11.83
C ALA A 222 -8.17 9.29 -11.72
N ASP A 223 -8.80 8.36 -12.42
CA ASP A 223 -10.15 7.91 -12.13
C ASP A 223 -10.04 6.51 -11.50
N MET A 224 -10.32 6.45 -10.20
CA MET A 224 -10.11 5.27 -9.37
C MET A 224 -11.42 4.64 -8.90
N GLN A 225 -12.55 5.11 -9.42
CA GLN A 225 -13.88 4.63 -9.07
C GLN A 225 -14.32 3.48 -9.99
N GLY A 226 -15.29 2.69 -9.52
CA GLY A 226 -15.95 1.67 -10.34
C GLY A 226 -15.04 0.54 -10.80
N HIS A 227 -15.49 -0.18 -11.83
CA HIS A 227 -14.80 -1.37 -12.34
C HIS A 227 -13.60 -1.03 -13.23
N VAL A 228 -13.73 -0.01 -14.07
CA VAL A 228 -12.62 0.45 -14.92
C VAL A 228 -11.92 1.60 -14.22
N LYS A 229 -10.65 1.42 -13.96
CA LYS A 229 -9.81 2.41 -13.30
C LYS A 229 -8.69 2.85 -14.24
N GLN A 230 -8.29 4.12 -14.13
CA GLN A 230 -7.21 4.66 -14.94
C GLN A 230 -6.32 5.61 -14.14
N MET A 231 -5.05 5.61 -14.50
CA MET A 231 -4.04 6.53 -14.01
C MET A 231 -3.34 7.16 -15.21
N ARG A 232 -3.07 8.46 -15.14
CA ARG A 232 -2.30 9.21 -16.13
C ARG A 232 -1.18 9.95 -15.41
N PHE A 233 0.00 9.80 -15.93
CA PHE A 233 1.22 10.41 -15.45
C PHE A 233 1.74 11.33 -16.54
N GLU A 234 1.90 12.62 -16.24
CA GLU A 234 2.47 13.60 -17.16
C GLU A 234 3.82 14.08 -16.64
N HIS A 235 4.84 13.87 -17.42
CA HIS A 235 6.20 14.29 -17.09
C HIS A 235 6.96 14.72 -18.36
N SER A 236 7.84 15.69 -18.22
CA SER A 236 8.57 16.28 -19.36
C SER A 236 9.38 15.28 -20.20
N THR A 237 9.71 14.11 -19.65
CA THR A 237 10.48 13.08 -20.35
C THR A 237 9.61 12.00 -20.97
N MET A 238 8.46 11.68 -20.38
CA MET A 238 7.58 10.61 -20.86
C MET A 238 6.22 10.70 -20.17
N ASP A 239 5.15 10.73 -20.93
CA ASP A 239 3.80 10.51 -20.41
C ASP A 239 3.51 9.01 -20.35
N ALA A 240 2.71 8.60 -19.36
CA ALA A 240 2.27 7.23 -19.22
C ALA A 240 0.79 7.15 -18.82
N VAL A 241 0.13 6.09 -19.26
CA VAL A 241 -1.25 5.78 -18.89
C VAL A 241 -1.33 4.32 -18.47
N ALA A 242 -2.00 4.05 -17.35
CA ALA A 242 -2.40 2.72 -16.95
C ALA A 242 -3.92 2.63 -16.90
N VAL A 243 -4.47 1.58 -17.51
CA VAL A 243 -5.90 1.28 -17.51
C VAL A 243 -6.11 -0.14 -17.04
N GLY A 244 -7.06 -0.36 -16.16
CA GLY A 244 -7.37 -1.68 -15.61
C GLY A 244 -8.87 -1.91 -15.47
N ASN A 245 -9.33 -3.10 -15.88
CA ASN A 245 -10.69 -3.55 -15.66
C ASN A 245 -10.72 -4.54 -14.48
N PHE A 246 -11.41 -4.16 -13.40
CA PHE A 246 -11.61 -4.94 -12.18
C PHE A 246 -12.95 -5.69 -12.15
N ASP A 247 -13.72 -5.66 -13.23
CA ASP A 247 -14.93 -6.48 -13.39
C ASP A 247 -14.60 -7.98 -13.56
N VAL A 248 -15.62 -8.84 -13.54
CA VAL A 248 -15.50 -10.28 -13.70
C VAL A 248 -16.21 -10.78 -14.96
#